data_8ba15ee5ca9fa349964afdedbb72530b
#
_entry.id   8ba15ee5ca9fa349964afdedbb72530b
#
_cell.length_a   1.000
_cell.length_b   1.000
_cell.length_c   1.000
_cell.angle_alpha   90.00
_cell.angle_beta   90.00
_cell.angle_gamma   90.00
#
_symmetry.space_group_name_H-M   'P 1'
#
loop_
_entity.id
_entity.type
_entity.pdbx_description
1 polymer ?
#
loop_
_entity_poly.entity_id
_entity_poly.type
_entity_poly.pdbx_seq_one_letter_code
_entity_poly.pdbx_strand_id
1 'polypeptide(L)'
;MKRSFSKYVKRELGDDFLLITTGLPATWKTETSDEVVKIKQCPMLRSDIIRLEVLKGQDVFDEKVAGNMSNRLSVYDEVFRRANETLKGSRCAILDATFITQELRKRAAEIAAKNDKTLVILQTQCPKEVSLHRISKRTKENYESNAITEQAYLSNVSKFEPVDIGDIKKLFPSLPIIHLTVDTSQGEQNRLFLIDIEKR
;
A
#
# COMPACT_ATOMS: atom_id res chain seq x y z
N MET A 1 3.45 -23.90 -8.43
CA MET A 1 3.85 -24.06 -7.00
C MET A 1 3.70 -22.70 -6.32
N LYS A 2 2.83 -22.54 -5.31
CA LYS A 2 2.66 -21.25 -4.61
C LYS A 2 3.98 -20.89 -3.91
N ARG A 3 4.52 -19.70 -4.15
CA ARG A 3 5.79 -19.25 -3.61
C ARG A 3 5.56 -18.50 -2.29
N SER A 4 6.28 -18.82 -1.23
CA SER A 4 6.16 -18.11 0.05
C SER A 4 6.62 -16.65 -0.08
N PHE A 5 5.78 -15.71 0.32
CA PHE A 5 6.08 -14.28 0.33
C PHE A 5 7.27 -13.96 1.24
N SER A 6 7.27 -14.44 2.49
CA SER A 6 8.36 -14.20 3.44
C SER A 6 9.71 -14.69 2.95
N LYS A 7 9.74 -15.88 2.29
CA LYS A 7 10.99 -16.41 1.71
C LYS A 7 11.51 -15.51 0.59
N TYR A 8 10.62 -14.98 -0.26
CA TYR A 8 11.00 -14.04 -1.32
C TYR A 8 11.56 -12.75 -0.73
N VAL A 9 10.85 -12.12 0.22
CA VAL A 9 11.30 -10.89 0.87
C VAL A 9 12.66 -11.08 1.51
N LYS A 10 12.88 -12.20 2.21
CA LYS A 10 14.16 -12.48 2.88
C LYS A 10 15.33 -12.69 1.93
N ARG A 11 15.12 -13.39 0.81
CA ARG A 11 16.21 -13.91 -0.03
C ARG A 11 16.45 -13.13 -1.32
N GLU A 12 15.41 -12.47 -1.84
CA GLU A 12 15.43 -11.95 -3.21
C GLU A 12 15.08 -10.48 -3.34
N LEU A 13 14.33 -9.92 -2.37
CA LEU A 13 14.12 -8.50 -2.31
C LEU A 13 15.38 -7.82 -1.79
N GLY A 14 15.95 -6.91 -2.58
CA GLY A 14 17.07 -6.06 -2.14
C GLY A 14 16.71 -5.23 -0.92
N ASP A 15 17.64 -4.43 -0.41
CA ASP A 15 17.42 -3.61 0.79
C ASP A 15 17.19 -2.12 0.47
N ASP A 16 17.49 -1.69 -0.77
CA ASP A 16 17.36 -0.30 -1.21
C ASP A 16 16.08 -0.11 -2.02
N PHE A 17 14.96 0.18 -1.34
CA PHE A 17 13.65 0.28 -2.01
C PHE A 17 12.70 1.27 -1.34
N LEU A 18 11.76 1.77 -2.15
CA LEU A 18 10.50 2.36 -1.69
C LEU A 18 9.38 1.37 -2.01
N LEU A 19 8.74 0.82 -0.99
CA LEU A 19 7.60 -0.07 -1.15
C LEU A 19 6.30 0.70 -0.95
N ILE A 20 5.38 0.56 -1.90
CA ILE A 20 4.00 1.02 -1.78
C ILE A 20 3.06 -0.18 -1.78
N THR A 21 2.02 -0.13 -0.95
CA THR A 21 0.96 -1.14 -0.99
C THR A 21 -0.15 -0.72 -1.95
N THR A 22 -0.79 -1.67 -2.61
CA THR A 22 -2.02 -1.43 -3.38
C THR A 22 -2.99 -2.59 -3.18
N GLY A 23 -4.28 -2.33 -3.34
CA GLY A 23 -5.32 -3.33 -3.14
C GLY A 23 -6.55 -2.76 -2.48
N LEU A 24 -7.67 -3.48 -2.57
CA LEU A 24 -8.96 -3.08 -2.03
C LEU A 24 -8.94 -3.07 -0.48
N PRO A 25 -9.92 -2.44 0.18
CA PRO A 25 -10.05 -2.51 1.63
C PRO A 25 -10.08 -3.95 2.15
N ALA A 26 -9.48 -4.18 3.31
CA ALA A 26 -9.41 -5.47 4.00
C ALA A 26 -8.72 -6.62 3.24
N THR A 27 -7.86 -6.32 2.27
CA THR A 27 -7.00 -7.30 1.61
C THR A 27 -5.66 -7.51 2.34
N TRP A 28 -5.54 -7.11 3.61
CA TRP A 28 -4.34 -7.31 4.44
C TRP A 28 -3.07 -6.62 3.93
N LYS A 29 -3.21 -5.38 3.47
CA LYS A 29 -2.06 -4.54 3.07
C LYS A 29 -1.11 -4.33 4.25
N THR A 30 -1.64 -3.86 5.38
CA THR A 30 -0.86 -3.57 6.58
C THR A 30 -0.17 -4.83 7.12
N GLU A 31 -0.88 -5.96 7.22
CA GLU A 31 -0.35 -7.22 7.70
C GLU A 31 0.77 -7.75 6.79
N THR A 32 0.61 -7.56 5.47
CA THR A 32 1.64 -7.94 4.50
C THR A 32 2.85 -7.00 4.58
N SER A 33 2.63 -5.70 4.84
CA SER A 33 3.71 -4.73 5.10
C SER A 33 4.46 -5.01 6.39
N ASP A 34 3.74 -5.38 7.46
CA ASP A 34 4.34 -5.75 8.76
C ASP A 34 5.31 -6.93 8.60
N GLU A 35 5.00 -7.89 7.71
CA GLU A 35 5.92 -8.98 7.42
C GLU A 35 7.22 -8.47 6.74
N VAL A 36 7.12 -7.48 5.85
CA VAL A 36 8.30 -6.83 5.26
C VAL A 36 9.09 -6.05 6.32
N VAL A 37 8.40 -5.31 7.21
CA VAL A 37 9.04 -4.58 8.33
C VAL A 37 9.84 -5.54 9.20
N LYS A 38 9.26 -6.69 9.60
CA LYS A 38 9.94 -7.70 10.44
C LYS A 38 11.21 -8.24 9.79
N ILE A 39 11.22 -8.43 8.47
CA ILE A 39 12.35 -9.02 7.73
C ILE A 39 13.40 -7.97 7.38
N LYS A 40 12.99 -6.78 6.93
CA LYS A 40 13.87 -5.73 6.37
C LYS A 40 14.15 -4.59 7.34
N GLN A 41 13.41 -4.51 8.45
CA GLN A 41 13.52 -3.44 9.46
C GLN A 41 13.35 -2.03 8.88
N CYS A 42 12.46 -1.89 7.89
CA CYS A 42 12.16 -0.64 7.23
C CYS A 42 11.20 0.23 8.04
N PRO A 43 11.38 1.55 8.06
CA PRO A 43 10.34 2.47 8.51
C PRO A 43 9.07 2.30 7.67
N MET A 44 7.90 2.29 8.34
CA MET A 44 6.59 2.21 7.70
C MET A 44 5.77 3.47 8.01
N LEU A 45 5.30 4.12 6.95
CA LEU A 45 4.43 5.29 6.99
C LEU A 45 3.01 4.83 6.65
N ARG A 46 2.11 4.89 7.63
CA ARG A 46 0.71 4.47 7.47
C ARG A 46 -0.17 5.66 7.18
N SER A 47 -0.81 5.66 6.00
CA SER A 47 -1.70 6.75 5.57
C SER A 47 -2.87 6.97 6.52
N ASP A 48 -3.38 5.91 7.17
CA ASP A 48 -4.48 6.03 8.11
C ASP A 48 -4.06 6.80 9.39
N ILE A 49 -2.84 6.60 9.88
CA ILE A 49 -2.30 7.36 11.02
C ILE A 49 -2.03 8.81 10.61
N ILE A 50 -1.37 9.02 9.46
CA ILE A 50 -1.07 10.37 8.95
C ILE A 50 -2.38 11.15 8.71
N ARG A 51 -3.45 10.47 8.29
CA ARG A 51 -4.78 11.08 8.12
C ARG A 51 -5.31 11.70 9.41
N LEU A 52 -5.15 11.03 10.54
CA LEU A 52 -5.59 11.57 11.84
C LEU A 52 -4.85 12.86 12.21
N GLU A 53 -3.60 12.97 11.82
CA GLU A 53 -2.79 14.16 12.08
C GLU A 53 -3.15 15.31 11.10
N VAL A 54 -3.24 15.01 9.79
CA VAL A 54 -3.55 16.00 8.73
C VAL A 54 -4.98 16.53 8.85
N LEU A 55 -5.95 15.66 9.18
CA LEU A 55 -7.36 16.01 9.31
C LEU A 55 -7.78 16.20 10.76
N LYS A 56 -6.86 16.64 11.62
CA LYS A 56 -7.15 16.89 13.04
C LYS A 56 -8.39 17.75 13.23
N GLY A 57 -9.34 17.27 14.04
CA GLY A 57 -10.60 17.95 14.29
C GLY A 57 -11.74 17.60 13.33
N GLN A 58 -11.52 16.76 12.32
CA GLN A 58 -12.56 16.22 11.45
C GLN A 58 -12.88 14.76 11.82
N ASP A 59 -14.15 14.35 11.68
CA ASP A 59 -14.50 12.92 11.81
C ASP A 59 -14.07 12.16 10.54
N VAL A 60 -12.96 11.43 10.64
CA VAL A 60 -12.40 10.65 9.50
C VAL A 60 -13.30 9.49 9.07
N PHE A 61 -14.33 9.12 9.87
CA PHE A 61 -15.34 8.12 9.51
C PHE A 61 -16.55 8.73 8.80
N ASP A 62 -16.71 10.05 8.82
CA ASP A 62 -17.75 10.71 8.03
C ASP A 62 -17.47 10.50 6.54
N GLU A 63 -18.48 9.99 5.81
CA GLU A 63 -18.33 9.66 4.38
C GLU A 63 -17.98 10.89 3.53
N LYS A 64 -18.46 12.08 3.91
CA LYS A 64 -18.13 13.33 3.21
C LYS A 64 -16.66 13.71 3.43
N VAL A 65 -16.14 13.54 4.66
CA VAL A 65 -14.73 13.77 4.98
C VAL A 65 -13.83 12.73 4.30
N ALA A 66 -14.17 11.44 4.43
CA ALA A 66 -13.42 10.35 3.85
C ALA A 66 -13.45 10.34 2.31
N GLY A 67 -14.57 10.75 1.71
CA GLY A 67 -14.78 10.84 0.26
C GLY A 67 -14.20 12.11 -0.37
N ASN A 68 -13.88 13.12 0.42
CA ASN A 68 -13.39 14.42 -0.08
C ASN A 68 -12.02 14.28 -0.75
N MET A 69 -11.95 14.64 -2.02
CA MET A 69 -10.73 14.48 -2.84
C MET A 69 -9.60 15.38 -2.32
N SER A 70 -9.89 16.61 -1.89
CA SER A 70 -8.89 17.53 -1.33
C SER A 70 -8.26 16.96 -0.07
N ASN A 71 -9.08 16.41 0.85
CA ASN A 71 -8.59 15.74 2.06
C ASN A 71 -7.68 14.55 1.73
N ARG A 72 -8.08 13.74 0.74
CA ARG A 72 -7.27 12.60 0.30
C ARG A 72 -5.93 13.03 -0.27
N LEU A 73 -5.92 14.05 -1.12
CA LEU A 73 -4.68 14.60 -1.70
C LEU A 73 -3.76 15.16 -0.61
N SER A 74 -4.28 15.95 0.34
CA SER A 74 -3.49 16.47 1.45
C SER A 74 -2.83 15.38 2.28
N VAL A 75 -3.54 14.25 2.54
CA VAL A 75 -2.96 13.11 3.24
C VAL A 75 -1.83 12.48 2.41
N TYR A 76 -2.04 12.27 1.10
CA TYR A 76 -0.98 11.72 0.24
C TYR A 76 0.21 12.67 0.09
N ASP A 77 -0.01 13.97 0.02
CA ASP A 77 1.07 14.97 -0.03
C ASP A 77 1.96 14.85 1.22
N GLU A 78 1.35 14.69 2.39
CA GLU A 78 2.11 14.50 3.64
C GLU A 78 2.79 13.13 3.69
N VAL A 79 2.15 12.04 3.22
CA VAL A 79 2.78 10.72 3.08
C VAL A 79 4.03 10.82 2.21
N PHE A 80 3.95 11.46 1.05
CA PHE A 80 5.06 11.61 0.12
C PHE A 80 6.17 12.51 0.65
N ARG A 81 5.82 13.60 1.35
CA ARG A 81 6.79 14.46 2.03
C ARG A 81 7.59 13.65 3.06
N ARG A 82 6.89 12.90 3.93
CA ARG A 82 7.55 12.05 4.95
C ARG A 82 8.38 10.94 4.32
N ALA A 83 7.90 10.32 3.24
CA ALA A 83 8.66 9.30 2.52
C ALA A 83 10.00 9.84 2.03
N ASN A 84 10.00 11.02 1.40
CA ASN A 84 11.22 11.66 0.92
C ASN A 84 12.19 12.00 2.06
N GLU A 85 11.69 12.50 3.20
CA GLU A 85 12.53 12.75 4.38
C GLU A 85 13.11 11.44 4.96
N THR A 86 12.29 10.39 5.06
CA THR A 86 12.71 9.08 5.58
C THR A 86 13.83 8.48 4.73
N LEU A 87 13.72 8.56 3.41
CA LEU A 87 14.70 7.97 2.49
C LEU A 87 16.05 8.68 2.48
N LYS A 88 16.16 9.90 2.99
CA LYS A 88 17.45 10.59 3.18
C LYS A 88 18.34 9.89 4.22
N GLY A 89 17.75 9.21 5.20
CA GLY A 89 18.46 8.54 6.29
C GLY A 89 18.27 7.02 6.33
N SER A 90 17.43 6.45 5.45
CA SER A 90 17.10 5.04 5.42
C SER A 90 17.33 4.41 4.06
N ARG A 91 17.77 3.14 4.05
CA ARG A 91 17.89 2.37 2.81
C ARG A 91 16.54 2.06 2.17
N CYS A 92 15.50 1.91 2.96
CA CYS A 92 14.16 1.58 2.53
C CYS A 92 13.09 2.34 3.30
N ALA A 93 11.91 2.43 2.70
CA ALA A 93 10.69 2.90 3.35
C ALA A 93 9.47 2.15 2.80
N ILE A 94 8.44 2.02 3.62
CA ILE A 94 7.16 1.40 3.25
C ILE A 94 6.06 2.44 3.39
N LEU A 95 5.26 2.63 2.34
CA LEU A 95 4.07 3.48 2.35
C LEU A 95 2.85 2.56 2.37
N ASP A 96 2.29 2.36 3.56
CA ASP A 96 1.07 1.58 3.74
C ASP A 96 -0.15 2.45 3.50
N ALA A 97 -0.68 2.35 2.27
CA ALA A 97 -1.85 3.08 1.80
C ALA A 97 -2.57 2.29 0.69
N THR A 98 -3.68 2.83 0.20
CA THR A 98 -4.46 2.10 -0.81
C THR A 98 -3.85 2.18 -2.21
N PHE A 99 -3.22 3.30 -2.58
CA PHE A 99 -2.63 3.56 -3.91
C PHE A 99 -3.51 3.05 -5.07
N ILE A 100 -4.81 3.36 -5.03
CA ILE A 100 -5.81 2.83 -5.97
C ILE A 100 -5.70 3.39 -7.38
N THR A 101 -5.09 4.57 -7.56
CA THR A 101 -4.94 5.20 -8.86
C THR A 101 -3.52 5.09 -9.39
N GLN A 102 -3.39 5.05 -10.71
CA GLN A 102 -2.09 5.01 -11.37
C GLN A 102 -1.27 6.30 -11.12
N GLU A 103 -1.97 7.43 -11.00
CA GLU A 103 -1.33 8.71 -10.71
C GLU A 103 -0.61 8.71 -9.35
N LEU A 104 -1.21 8.16 -8.30
CA LEU A 104 -0.56 8.02 -7.00
C LEU A 104 0.68 7.11 -7.06
N ARG A 105 0.63 6.06 -7.88
CA ARG A 105 1.78 5.16 -8.09
C ARG A 105 2.91 5.86 -8.86
N LYS A 106 2.59 6.71 -9.83
CA LYS A 106 3.58 7.55 -10.55
C LYS A 106 4.27 8.54 -9.61
N ARG A 107 3.52 9.17 -8.71
CA ARG A 107 4.09 10.05 -7.68
C ARG A 107 5.05 9.30 -6.75
N ALA A 108 4.72 8.09 -6.35
CA ALA A 108 5.63 7.23 -5.59
C ALA A 108 6.89 6.86 -6.40
N ALA A 109 6.72 6.58 -7.69
CA ALA A 109 7.82 6.28 -8.60
C ALA A 109 8.79 7.47 -8.74
N GLU A 110 8.27 8.70 -8.78
CA GLU A 110 9.10 9.91 -8.78
C GLU A 110 9.96 10.01 -7.52
N ILE A 111 9.40 9.69 -6.34
CA ILE A 111 10.16 9.68 -5.08
C ILE A 111 11.21 8.59 -5.09
N ALA A 112 10.87 7.39 -5.54
CA ALA A 112 11.83 6.30 -5.66
C ALA A 112 13.00 6.67 -6.59
N ALA A 113 12.71 7.24 -7.76
CA ALA A 113 13.70 7.69 -8.72
C ALA A 113 14.61 8.79 -8.17
N LYS A 114 14.03 9.79 -7.48
CA LYS A 114 14.81 10.90 -6.85
C LYS A 114 15.76 10.43 -5.75
N ASN A 115 15.48 9.31 -5.11
CA ASN A 115 16.27 8.78 -4.02
C ASN A 115 17.08 7.53 -4.40
N ASP A 116 17.21 7.22 -5.70
CA ASP A 116 17.92 6.04 -6.22
C ASP A 116 17.46 4.72 -5.59
N LYS A 117 16.15 4.55 -5.43
CA LYS A 117 15.53 3.37 -4.85
C LYS A 117 14.78 2.55 -5.90
N THR A 118 14.77 1.22 -5.73
CA THR A 118 13.84 0.36 -6.45
C THR A 118 12.41 0.66 -5.99
N LEU A 119 11.49 0.88 -6.93
CA LEU A 119 10.05 0.94 -6.59
C LEU A 119 9.51 -0.49 -6.45
N VAL A 120 8.98 -0.82 -5.30
CA VAL A 120 8.27 -2.09 -5.06
C VAL A 120 6.78 -1.81 -4.91
N ILE A 121 5.97 -2.33 -5.83
CA ILE A 121 4.51 -2.25 -5.76
C ILE A 121 4.02 -3.58 -5.19
N LEU A 122 3.54 -3.57 -3.96
CA LEU A 122 3.00 -4.73 -3.26
C LEU A 122 1.48 -4.73 -3.36
N GLN A 123 0.95 -5.51 -4.29
CA GLN A 123 -0.48 -5.67 -4.48
C GLN A 123 -1.00 -6.85 -3.66
N THR A 124 -2.00 -6.59 -2.82
CA THR A 124 -2.70 -7.63 -2.06
C THR A 124 -4.08 -7.88 -2.64
N GLN A 125 -4.49 -9.15 -2.70
CA GLN A 125 -5.81 -9.53 -3.18
C GLN A 125 -6.38 -10.71 -2.42
N CYS A 126 -7.71 -10.75 -2.33
CA CYS A 126 -8.51 -11.88 -1.86
C CYS A 126 -9.91 -11.81 -2.48
N PRO A 127 -10.71 -12.88 -2.40
CA PRO A 127 -12.12 -12.85 -2.82
C PRO A 127 -12.92 -11.76 -2.09
N LYS A 128 -13.92 -11.19 -2.78
CA LYS A 128 -14.79 -10.13 -2.24
C LYS A 128 -15.40 -10.53 -0.89
N GLU A 129 -15.88 -11.76 -0.77
CA GLU A 129 -16.54 -12.29 0.43
C GLU A 129 -15.59 -12.27 1.63
N VAL A 130 -14.32 -12.59 1.40
CA VAL A 130 -13.26 -12.52 2.44
C VAL A 130 -13.03 -11.09 2.90
N SER A 131 -12.96 -10.14 1.97
CA SER A 131 -12.84 -8.71 2.30
C SER A 131 -14.04 -8.22 3.10
N LEU A 132 -15.25 -8.51 2.66
CA LEU A 132 -16.49 -8.09 3.34
C LEU A 132 -16.61 -8.70 4.73
N HIS A 133 -16.26 -10.00 4.90
CA HIS A 133 -16.22 -10.63 6.20
C HIS A 133 -15.21 -9.98 7.14
N ARG A 134 -14.04 -9.55 6.66
CA ARG A 134 -13.07 -8.81 7.46
C ARG A 134 -13.56 -7.41 7.79
N ILE A 135 -14.22 -6.72 6.87
CA ILE A 135 -14.82 -5.40 7.10
C ILE A 135 -15.91 -5.47 8.18
N SER A 136 -16.78 -6.50 8.16
CA SER A 136 -17.85 -6.63 9.15
C SER A 136 -17.36 -6.81 10.60
N LYS A 137 -16.09 -7.16 10.79
CA LYS A 137 -15.46 -7.30 12.11
C LYS A 137 -14.78 -6.00 12.59
N ARG A 138 -14.69 -4.97 11.74
CA ARG A 138 -14.06 -3.70 12.09
C ARG A 138 -14.98 -2.82 12.93
N THR A 139 -14.42 -2.15 13.92
CA THR A 139 -15.12 -1.15 14.74
C THR A 139 -14.37 0.18 14.69
N LYS A 140 -15.06 1.27 15.09
CA LYS A 140 -14.41 2.59 15.21
C LYS A 140 -13.35 2.61 16.32
N GLU A 141 -13.50 1.76 17.33
CA GLU A 141 -12.58 1.65 18.47
C GLU A 141 -11.26 1.01 18.09
N ASN A 142 -11.30 0.03 17.18
CA ASN A 142 -10.10 -0.60 16.62
C ASN A 142 -9.77 0.04 15.26
N TYR A 143 -9.23 1.28 15.30
CA TYR A 143 -8.93 2.02 14.09
C TYR A 143 -7.81 1.38 13.27
N GLU A 144 -8.20 0.54 12.32
CA GLU A 144 -7.30 -0.06 11.33
C GLU A 144 -7.42 0.62 9.96
N SER A 145 -8.61 1.17 9.67
CA SER A 145 -8.92 1.84 8.40
C SER A 145 -10.29 2.51 8.50
N ASN A 146 -10.50 3.60 7.77
CA ASN A 146 -11.81 4.26 7.65
C ASN A 146 -12.80 3.53 6.71
N ALA A 147 -12.40 2.43 6.04
CA ALA A 147 -13.31 1.59 5.26
C ALA A 147 -13.96 0.52 6.15
N ILE A 148 -15.04 0.89 6.83
CA ILE A 148 -15.77 0.03 7.78
C ILE A 148 -17.13 -0.46 7.26
N THR A 149 -17.49 -0.13 6.03
CA THR A 149 -18.77 -0.50 5.41
C THR A 149 -18.58 -1.15 4.05
N GLU A 150 -19.57 -1.97 3.62
CA GLU A 150 -19.60 -2.52 2.26
C GLU A 150 -19.64 -1.40 1.21
N GLN A 151 -20.37 -0.31 1.46
CA GLN A 151 -20.44 0.83 0.55
C GLN A 151 -19.05 1.47 0.34
N ALA A 152 -18.26 1.61 1.40
CA ALA A 152 -16.88 2.08 1.30
C ALA A 152 -16.00 1.11 0.48
N TYR A 153 -16.21 -0.19 0.60
CA TYR A 153 -15.54 -1.20 -0.23
C TYR A 153 -15.89 -1.02 -1.72
N LEU A 154 -17.20 -0.96 -2.05
CA LEU A 154 -17.68 -0.80 -3.43
C LEU A 154 -17.20 0.51 -4.07
N SER A 155 -17.18 1.60 -3.32
CA SER A 155 -16.62 2.88 -3.77
C SER A 155 -15.11 2.79 -4.09
N ASN A 156 -14.34 1.95 -3.39
CA ASN A 156 -12.95 1.72 -3.74
C ASN A 156 -12.81 0.81 -4.97
N VAL A 157 -13.69 -0.20 -5.12
CA VAL A 157 -13.72 -1.06 -6.33
C VAL A 157 -13.92 -0.22 -7.58
N SER A 158 -14.89 0.72 -7.58
CA SER A 158 -15.19 1.56 -8.75
C SER A 158 -14.06 2.53 -9.13
N LYS A 159 -13.14 2.81 -8.22
CA LYS A 159 -12.00 3.74 -8.42
C LYS A 159 -10.67 3.03 -8.62
N PHE A 160 -10.64 1.71 -8.44
CA PHE A 160 -9.38 0.97 -8.50
C PHE A 160 -8.91 0.84 -9.96
N GLU A 161 -7.76 1.40 -10.24
CA GLU A 161 -7.09 1.28 -11.53
C GLU A 161 -6.09 0.11 -11.50
N PRO A 162 -6.05 -0.73 -12.54
CA PRO A 162 -5.02 -1.76 -12.67
C PRO A 162 -3.61 -1.18 -12.54
N VAL A 163 -2.67 -1.95 -11.99
CA VAL A 163 -1.26 -1.56 -11.96
C VAL A 163 -0.68 -1.69 -13.36
N ASP A 164 -0.16 -0.59 -13.90
CA ASP A 164 0.55 -0.56 -15.18
C ASP A 164 2.00 -0.11 -14.98
N ILE A 165 2.91 -1.09 -14.88
CA ILE A 165 4.34 -0.82 -14.77
C ILE A 165 4.87 -0.19 -16.06
N GLY A 166 4.34 -0.59 -17.23
CA GLY A 166 4.77 -0.05 -18.51
C GLY A 166 4.57 1.45 -18.61
N ASP A 167 3.44 1.94 -18.08
CA ASP A 167 3.13 3.36 -18.02
C ASP A 167 4.09 4.12 -17.09
N ILE A 168 4.46 3.55 -15.93
CA ILE A 168 5.47 4.13 -15.04
C ILE A 168 6.85 4.16 -15.71
N LYS A 169 7.24 3.08 -16.38
CA LYS A 169 8.53 3.00 -17.10
C LYS A 169 8.68 4.01 -18.23
N LYS A 170 7.58 4.45 -18.87
CA LYS A 170 7.63 5.53 -19.87
C LYS A 170 8.10 6.85 -19.26
N LEU A 171 7.71 7.13 -18.01
CA LEU A 171 8.10 8.36 -17.31
C LEU A 171 9.49 8.21 -16.63
N PHE A 172 9.81 7.02 -16.14
CA PHE A 172 11.04 6.72 -15.40
C PHE A 172 11.76 5.50 -16.01
N PRO A 173 12.38 5.63 -17.20
CA PRO A 173 12.95 4.48 -17.93
C PRO A 173 14.04 3.72 -17.16
N SER A 174 14.85 4.41 -16.36
CA SER A 174 15.94 3.84 -15.57
C SER A 174 15.52 3.29 -14.22
N LEU A 175 14.30 3.63 -13.72
CA LEU A 175 13.83 3.20 -12.40
C LEU A 175 13.62 1.67 -12.36
N PRO A 176 14.30 0.91 -11.49
CA PRO A 176 13.97 -0.49 -11.28
C PRO A 176 12.60 -0.61 -10.60
N ILE A 177 11.72 -1.45 -11.16
CA ILE A 177 10.36 -1.66 -10.62
C ILE A 177 10.13 -3.15 -10.39
N ILE A 178 9.58 -3.49 -9.23
CA ILE A 178 9.13 -4.83 -8.88
C ILE A 178 7.65 -4.74 -8.51
N HIS A 179 6.79 -5.45 -9.21
CA HIS A 179 5.40 -5.62 -8.85
C HIS A 179 5.18 -7.03 -8.29
N LEU A 180 4.71 -7.10 -7.07
CA LEU A 180 4.43 -8.34 -6.35
C LEU A 180 2.94 -8.45 -6.12
N THR A 181 2.32 -9.54 -6.52
CA THR A 181 0.92 -9.83 -6.20
C THR A 181 0.84 -10.95 -5.17
N VAL A 182 0.19 -10.66 -4.03
CA VAL A 182 0.06 -11.56 -2.89
C VAL A 182 -1.40 -11.97 -2.70
N ASP A 183 -1.63 -13.28 -2.66
CA ASP A 183 -2.91 -13.87 -2.26
C ASP A 183 -3.00 -13.89 -0.72
N THR A 184 -4.00 -13.19 -0.19
CA THR A 184 -4.28 -13.10 1.25
C THR A 184 -5.58 -13.80 1.64
N SER A 185 -6.10 -14.67 0.79
CA SER A 185 -7.36 -15.39 1.02
C SER A 185 -7.31 -16.37 2.19
N GLN A 186 -6.14 -16.95 2.45
CA GLN A 186 -5.96 -17.93 3.55
C GLN A 186 -5.57 -17.20 4.84
N GLY A 187 -6.51 -17.10 5.75
CA GLY A 187 -6.58 -16.29 6.98
C GLY A 187 -5.47 -16.37 8.04
N GLU A 188 -4.23 -16.75 7.72
CA GLU A 188 -3.09 -16.74 8.64
C GLU A 188 -1.93 -15.97 8.02
N GLN A 189 -1.34 -15.01 8.76
CA GLN A 189 -0.21 -14.19 8.33
C GLN A 189 0.98 -15.03 7.83
N ASN A 190 1.19 -16.22 8.40
CA ASN A 190 2.28 -17.11 8.01
C ASN A 190 2.06 -17.86 6.67
N ARG A 191 0.93 -17.63 6.00
CA ARG A 191 0.56 -18.28 4.73
C ARG A 191 0.31 -17.30 3.59
N LEU A 192 1.08 -16.23 3.52
CA LEU A 192 1.05 -15.31 2.40
C LEU A 192 1.81 -15.93 1.21
N PHE A 193 1.16 -15.99 0.06
CA PHE A 193 1.73 -16.56 -1.14
C PHE A 193 1.82 -15.54 -2.26
N LEU A 194 2.98 -15.46 -2.88
CA LEU A 194 3.15 -14.78 -4.14
C LEU A 194 2.45 -15.57 -5.24
N ILE A 195 1.60 -14.89 -6.00
CA ILE A 195 0.92 -15.44 -7.17
C ILE A 195 1.45 -14.84 -8.46
N ASP A 196 2.07 -13.67 -8.39
CA ASP A 196 2.76 -13.06 -9.53
C ASP A 196 3.94 -12.18 -9.10
N ILE A 197 4.95 -12.09 -9.96
CA ILE A 197 6.13 -11.24 -9.81
C ILE A 197 6.51 -10.69 -11.19
N GLU A 198 6.32 -9.39 -11.38
CA GLU A 198 6.80 -8.69 -12.57
C GLU A 198 7.98 -7.77 -12.19
N LYS A 199 9.06 -7.81 -12.98
CA LYS A 199 10.26 -6.96 -12.80
C LYS A 199 10.57 -6.26 -14.12
N ARG A 200 10.82 -4.96 -14.02
CA ARG A 200 11.23 -4.14 -15.16
C ARG A 200 12.32 -3.15 -14.81
#